data_55333f727db50e74ff2253e42f72270d
#
_entry.id   55333f727db50e74ff2253e42f72270d
#
_cell.length_a   1.000
_cell.length_b   1.000
_cell.length_c   1.000
_cell.angle_alpha   90.00
_cell.angle_beta   90.00
_cell.angle_gamma   90.00
#
_symmetry.space_group_name_H-M   'P 1'
#
loop_
_entity.id
_entity.type
_entity.pdbx_description
1 polymer ?
#
loop_
_entity_poly.entity_id
_entity_poly.type
_entity_poly.pdbx_seq_one_letter_code
_entity_poly.pdbx_strand_id
1 'polypeptide(L)'
;MRAGLPLILRRLKREVLDDLPEKTEITLSVPLEGDERAGYEACRVKALETLEKGGKENRISILAELMRLRRYCCHPPLVLPEVASGAKLEALMELLRDLKGANHRVLVFSQFTDFLSIVEERVRQEGLTYQYLDGTTPPQERERRVAAFQRGEGDLFLMSLKAGGTGINLTAANYVVLLDPWWNPAVEDQAADRAHRIGQRNPVTVYRLIAADTVEERVLELHREKKELARDVLDGTGSSALTPEALMKLFE
;
A
#
# COMPACT_ATOMS: atom_id res chain seq x y z
N MET A 1 12.06 45.84 -12.91
CA MET A 1 11.50 44.91 -11.92
C MET A 1 11.98 43.51 -12.27
N ARG A 2 12.86 42.92 -11.50
CA ARG A 2 13.27 41.52 -11.68
C ARG A 2 12.28 40.64 -10.91
N ALA A 3 11.49 39.84 -11.65
CA ALA A 3 10.63 38.81 -11.04
C ALA A 3 11.52 37.78 -10.32
N GLY A 4 11.40 37.69 -9.01
CA GLY A 4 12.06 36.67 -8.23
C GLY A 4 11.48 35.30 -8.59
N LEU A 5 12.30 34.45 -9.17
CA LEU A 5 11.98 33.02 -9.33
C LEU A 5 11.78 32.40 -7.95
N PRO A 6 10.70 31.67 -7.70
CA PRO A 6 10.56 30.95 -6.46
C PRO A 6 11.66 29.89 -6.37
N LEU A 7 12.55 30.03 -5.40
CA LEU A 7 13.58 29.05 -5.10
C LEU A 7 12.92 27.81 -4.48
N ILE A 8 12.57 26.82 -5.30
CA ILE A 8 12.19 25.50 -4.83
C ILE A 8 13.46 24.74 -4.52
N LEU A 9 13.86 24.70 -3.26
CA LEU A 9 14.99 23.91 -2.79
C LEU A 9 14.52 22.47 -2.53
N ARG A 10 14.66 21.58 -3.51
CA ARG A 10 14.45 20.15 -3.34
C ARG A 10 15.75 19.49 -2.90
N ARG A 11 15.80 18.98 -1.67
CA ARG A 11 16.90 18.16 -1.17
C ARG A 11 16.43 16.72 -1.04
N LEU A 12 17.23 15.75 -1.47
CA LEU A 12 16.96 14.34 -1.21
C LEU A 12 17.30 14.03 0.24
N LYS A 13 16.47 13.22 0.91
CA LYS A 13 16.69 12.82 2.32
C LYS A 13 18.08 12.29 2.58
N ARG A 14 18.62 11.45 1.68
CA ARG A 14 19.97 10.88 1.75
C ARG A 14 21.12 11.90 1.69
N GLU A 15 20.84 13.12 1.24
CA GLU A 15 21.86 14.20 1.08
C GLU A 15 21.90 15.13 2.29
N VAL A 16 20.92 15.04 3.18
CA VAL A 16 20.71 16.02 4.26
C VAL A 16 20.69 15.37 5.65
N LEU A 17 20.53 14.03 5.72
CA LEU A 17 20.29 13.30 6.97
C LEU A 17 21.22 12.10 7.07
N ASP A 18 22.50 12.36 7.40
CA ASP A 18 23.49 11.32 7.68
C ASP A 18 23.12 10.43 8.90
N ASP A 19 22.17 10.89 9.73
CA ASP A 19 21.73 10.23 10.96
C ASP A 19 20.50 9.32 10.80
N LEU A 20 19.92 9.18 9.58
CA LEU A 20 18.79 8.28 9.39
C LEU A 20 19.25 6.82 9.27
N PRO A 21 18.63 5.88 10.04
CA PRO A 21 18.92 4.46 9.90
C PRO A 21 18.61 3.94 8.49
N GLU A 22 19.17 2.80 8.15
CA GLU A 22 18.92 2.13 6.88
C GLU A 22 17.42 1.81 6.67
N LYS A 23 16.95 1.94 5.41
CA LYS A 23 15.62 1.53 4.97
C LYS A 23 15.74 0.37 3.98
N THR A 24 15.20 -0.79 4.34
CA THR A 24 15.14 -1.98 3.48
C THR A 24 13.72 -2.19 2.96
N GLU A 25 13.57 -2.52 1.68
CA GLU A 25 12.27 -2.81 1.05
C GLU A 25 12.24 -4.26 0.58
N ILE A 26 11.22 -5.01 1.00
CA ILE A 26 11.04 -6.44 0.70
C ILE A 26 9.66 -6.64 0.09
N THR A 27 9.59 -7.30 -1.06
CA THR A 27 8.33 -7.74 -1.65
C THR A 27 8.09 -9.19 -1.27
N LEU A 28 6.96 -9.45 -0.61
CA LEU A 28 6.47 -10.79 -0.30
C LEU A 28 5.40 -11.15 -1.34
N SER A 29 5.74 -12.09 -2.20
CA SER A 29 4.82 -12.62 -3.22
C SER A 29 4.01 -13.74 -2.61
N VAL A 30 2.69 -13.60 -2.59
CA VAL A 30 1.74 -14.55 -2.00
C VAL A 30 1.02 -15.27 -3.14
N PRO A 31 1.23 -16.57 -3.35
CA PRO A 31 0.54 -17.31 -4.39
C PRO A 31 -0.94 -17.43 -4.08
N LEU A 32 -1.79 -17.25 -5.10
CA LEU A 32 -3.19 -17.65 -5.05
C LEU A 32 -3.29 -19.11 -5.51
N GLU A 33 -3.92 -19.96 -4.71
CA GLU A 33 -4.03 -21.39 -5.00
C GLU A 33 -5.50 -21.85 -5.04
N GLY A 34 -5.77 -22.99 -5.67
CA GLY A 34 -7.09 -23.61 -5.68
C GLY A 34 -8.22 -22.67 -6.11
N ASP A 35 -9.25 -22.56 -5.26
CA ASP A 35 -10.44 -21.75 -5.54
C ASP A 35 -10.14 -20.25 -5.61
N GLU A 36 -9.12 -19.76 -4.90
CA GLU A 36 -8.70 -18.36 -5.00
C GLU A 36 -8.15 -18.05 -6.39
N ARG A 37 -7.30 -18.92 -6.93
CA ARG A 37 -6.74 -18.74 -8.26
C ARG A 37 -7.82 -18.83 -9.33
N ALA A 38 -8.69 -19.84 -9.23
CA ALA A 38 -9.81 -20.04 -10.15
C ALA A 38 -10.76 -18.83 -10.13
N GLY A 39 -11.09 -18.32 -8.95
CA GLY A 39 -11.95 -17.15 -8.79
C GLY A 39 -11.30 -15.86 -9.33
N TYR A 40 -10.00 -15.68 -9.14
CA TYR A 40 -9.28 -14.54 -9.74
C TYR A 40 -9.37 -14.57 -11.26
N GLU A 41 -9.08 -15.73 -11.89
CA GLU A 41 -9.17 -15.87 -13.35
C GLU A 41 -10.59 -15.65 -13.86
N ALA A 42 -11.61 -16.17 -13.18
CA ALA A 42 -13.01 -15.93 -13.52
C ALA A 42 -13.36 -14.43 -13.47
N CYS A 43 -12.89 -13.70 -12.44
CA CYS A 43 -13.05 -12.25 -12.34
C CYS A 43 -12.32 -11.52 -13.46
N ARG A 44 -11.10 -11.95 -13.81
CA ARG A 44 -10.28 -11.35 -14.87
C ARG A 44 -10.93 -11.52 -16.24
N VAL A 45 -11.37 -12.73 -16.58
CA VAL A 45 -12.07 -13.01 -17.83
C VAL A 45 -13.34 -12.17 -17.94
N LYS A 46 -14.16 -12.15 -16.87
CA LYS A 46 -15.39 -11.35 -16.84
C LYS A 46 -15.12 -9.86 -17.02
N ALA A 47 -14.05 -9.34 -16.43
CA ALA A 47 -13.63 -7.95 -16.61
C ALA A 47 -13.29 -7.66 -18.08
N LEU A 48 -12.50 -8.53 -18.73
CA LEU A 48 -12.16 -8.40 -20.14
C LEU A 48 -13.41 -8.42 -21.05
N GLU A 49 -14.32 -9.38 -20.84
CA GLU A 49 -15.60 -9.44 -21.57
C GLU A 49 -16.44 -8.17 -21.40
N THR A 50 -16.50 -7.62 -20.19
CA THR A 50 -17.23 -6.38 -19.89
C THR A 50 -16.63 -5.20 -20.67
N LEU A 51 -15.31 -5.10 -20.69
CA LEU A 51 -14.58 -4.07 -21.40
C LEU A 51 -14.69 -4.21 -22.91
N GLU A 52 -14.76 -5.45 -23.44
CA GLU A 52 -14.97 -5.71 -24.87
C GLU A 52 -16.35 -5.25 -25.36
N LYS A 53 -17.37 -5.43 -24.55
CA LYS A 53 -18.76 -5.11 -24.91
C LYS A 53 -19.09 -3.62 -24.86
N GLY A 54 -18.35 -2.81 -24.12
CA GLY A 54 -18.76 -1.42 -23.97
C GLY A 54 -17.76 -0.42 -23.42
N GLY A 55 -16.47 -0.77 -23.32
CA GLY A 55 -15.64 0.13 -22.57
C GLY A 55 -14.13 0.12 -22.72
N LYS A 56 -13.55 -0.53 -23.73
CA LYS A 56 -12.07 -0.56 -23.91
C LYS A 56 -11.42 0.83 -24.00
N GLU A 57 -12.17 1.82 -24.51
CA GLU A 57 -11.70 3.21 -24.58
C GLU A 57 -12.14 4.04 -23.36
N ASN A 58 -13.05 3.49 -22.52
CA ASN A 58 -13.56 4.19 -21.35
C ASN A 58 -12.66 3.93 -20.14
N ARG A 59 -11.78 4.86 -19.87
CA ARG A 59 -10.85 4.82 -18.73
C ARG A 59 -11.54 4.57 -17.39
N ILE A 60 -12.75 5.06 -17.18
CA ILE A 60 -13.51 4.87 -15.93
C ILE A 60 -13.90 3.41 -15.78
N SER A 61 -14.38 2.76 -16.85
CA SER A 61 -14.74 1.33 -16.84
C SER A 61 -13.52 0.46 -16.59
N ILE A 62 -12.39 0.75 -17.26
CA ILE A 62 -11.13 0.01 -17.05
C ILE A 62 -10.68 0.12 -15.58
N LEU A 63 -10.69 1.33 -15.02
CA LEU A 63 -10.31 1.54 -13.62
C LEU A 63 -11.25 0.83 -12.63
N ALA A 64 -12.56 0.77 -12.93
CA ALA A 64 -13.52 0.07 -12.08
C ALA A 64 -13.24 -1.44 -12.03
N GLU A 65 -12.98 -2.07 -13.18
CA GLU A 65 -12.64 -3.50 -13.23
C GLU A 65 -11.27 -3.79 -12.58
N LEU A 66 -10.26 -2.93 -12.80
CA LEU A 66 -8.97 -3.04 -12.11
C LEU A 66 -9.14 -2.94 -10.58
N MET A 67 -9.95 -2.01 -10.10
CA MET A 67 -10.24 -1.88 -8.66
C MET A 67 -10.93 -3.11 -8.11
N ARG A 68 -11.83 -3.73 -8.88
CA ARG A 68 -12.49 -4.98 -8.51
C ARG A 68 -11.48 -6.13 -8.37
N LEU A 69 -10.59 -6.32 -9.36
CA LEU A 69 -9.53 -7.34 -9.29
C LEU A 69 -8.59 -7.11 -8.10
N ARG A 70 -8.19 -5.87 -7.84
CA ARG A 70 -7.32 -5.54 -6.71
C ARG A 70 -8.00 -5.81 -5.36
N ARG A 71 -9.30 -5.55 -5.23
CA ARG A 71 -10.06 -5.94 -4.03
C ARG A 71 -10.09 -7.45 -3.85
N TYR A 72 -10.24 -8.19 -4.96
CA TYR A 72 -10.13 -9.64 -4.94
C TYR A 72 -8.77 -10.10 -4.42
N CYS A 73 -7.68 -9.55 -4.93
CA CYS A 73 -6.32 -9.85 -4.47
C CYS A 73 -6.11 -9.55 -2.98
N CYS A 74 -6.78 -8.56 -2.42
CA CYS A 74 -6.73 -8.27 -0.99
C CYS A 74 -7.42 -9.36 -0.17
N HIS A 75 -8.66 -9.69 -0.54
CA HIS A 75 -9.45 -10.73 0.12
C HIS A 75 -10.60 -11.16 -0.79
N PRO A 76 -10.58 -12.39 -1.33
CA PRO A 76 -11.56 -12.86 -2.30
C PRO A 76 -13.03 -12.63 -1.91
N PRO A 77 -13.47 -12.87 -0.65
CA PRO A 77 -14.85 -12.63 -0.23
C PRO A 77 -15.37 -11.21 -0.42
N LEU A 78 -14.50 -10.21 -0.57
CA LEU A 78 -14.90 -8.83 -0.89
C LEU A 78 -15.50 -8.69 -2.30
N VAL A 79 -15.31 -9.69 -3.16
CA VAL A 79 -15.77 -9.70 -4.56
C VAL A 79 -16.60 -10.94 -4.87
N LEU A 80 -16.17 -12.10 -4.36
CA LEU A 80 -16.81 -13.42 -4.50
C LEU A 80 -16.98 -14.03 -3.11
N PRO A 81 -18.14 -13.82 -2.45
CA PRO A 81 -18.38 -14.30 -1.08
C PRO A 81 -18.30 -15.83 -0.91
N GLU A 82 -18.45 -16.56 -2.00
CA GLU A 82 -18.34 -18.02 -2.04
C GLU A 82 -16.91 -18.56 -1.90
N VAL A 83 -15.89 -17.72 -2.12
CA VAL A 83 -14.48 -18.09 -1.94
C VAL A 83 -14.09 -17.77 -0.50
N ALA A 84 -13.97 -18.79 0.33
CA ALA A 84 -13.85 -18.63 1.79
C ALA A 84 -12.42 -18.32 2.27
N SER A 85 -11.39 -18.49 1.43
CA SER A 85 -10.00 -18.31 1.82
C SER A 85 -9.47 -16.91 1.50
N GLY A 86 -8.34 -16.55 2.12
CA GLY A 86 -7.66 -15.28 1.93
C GLY A 86 -6.17 -15.42 2.18
N ALA A 87 -5.42 -16.01 1.21
CA ALA A 87 -3.99 -16.28 1.32
C ALA A 87 -3.18 -15.05 1.78
N LYS A 88 -3.51 -13.87 1.27
CA LYS A 88 -2.85 -12.63 1.69
C LYS A 88 -3.10 -12.28 3.15
N LEU A 89 -4.32 -12.52 3.66
CA LEU A 89 -4.64 -12.30 5.08
C LEU A 89 -3.85 -13.25 5.96
N GLU A 90 -3.79 -14.53 5.61
CA GLU A 90 -3.01 -15.53 6.38
C GLU A 90 -1.51 -15.21 6.37
N ALA A 91 -0.94 -14.85 5.21
CA ALA A 91 0.45 -14.43 5.12
C ALA A 91 0.74 -13.17 5.95
N LEU A 92 -0.19 -12.21 5.99
CA LEU A 92 -0.09 -11.06 6.88
C LEU A 92 -0.07 -11.47 8.34
N MET A 93 -1.00 -12.34 8.77
CA MET A 93 -1.11 -12.76 10.16
C MET A 93 0.14 -13.54 10.63
N GLU A 94 0.71 -14.38 9.77
CA GLU A 94 1.98 -15.06 10.03
C GLU A 94 3.10 -14.04 10.25
N LEU A 95 3.27 -13.09 9.32
CA LEU A 95 4.27 -12.02 9.46
C LEU A 95 4.07 -11.20 10.74
N LEU A 96 2.83 -10.85 11.10
CA LEU A 96 2.55 -10.05 12.29
C LEU A 96 2.86 -10.82 13.59
N ARG A 97 2.61 -12.14 13.63
CA ARG A 97 2.99 -12.99 14.79
C ARG A 97 4.50 -13.03 14.97
N ASP A 98 5.26 -13.20 13.88
CA ASP A 98 6.72 -13.23 13.92
C ASP A 98 7.29 -11.90 14.40
N LEU A 99 6.81 -10.78 13.84
CA LEU A 99 7.25 -9.44 14.23
C LEU A 99 6.92 -9.12 15.69
N LYS A 100 5.72 -9.51 16.17
CA LYS A 100 5.36 -9.38 17.58
C LYS A 100 6.25 -10.25 18.47
N GLY A 101 6.50 -11.50 18.08
CA GLY A 101 7.41 -12.42 18.81
C GLY A 101 8.81 -11.85 18.97
N ALA A 102 9.26 -11.08 17.99
CA ALA A 102 10.54 -10.35 18.02
C ALA A 102 10.44 -8.95 18.69
N ASN A 103 9.30 -8.61 19.29
CA ASN A 103 9.03 -7.32 19.96
C ASN A 103 9.15 -6.10 19.05
N HIS A 104 8.76 -6.25 17.78
CA HIS A 104 8.70 -5.17 16.81
C HIS A 104 7.31 -4.54 16.74
N ARG A 105 7.28 -3.26 16.38
CA ARG A 105 6.05 -2.51 16.15
C ARG A 105 5.86 -2.23 14.69
N VAL A 106 4.63 -2.37 14.24
CA VAL A 106 4.29 -2.44 12.83
C VAL A 106 3.24 -1.39 12.44
N LEU A 107 3.50 -0.65 11.36
CA LEU A 107 2.49 0.12 10.65
C LEU A 107 1.94 -0.73 9.51
N VAL A 108 0.63 -0.88 9.45
CA VAL A 108 -0.04 -1.65 8.39
C VAL A 108 -0.93 -0.69 7.59
N PHE A 109 -0.70 -0.64 6.28
CA PHE A 109 -1.41 0.25 5.39
C PHE A 109 -2.21 -0.51 4.33
N SER A 110 -3.43 -0.05 4.08
CA SER A 110 -4.22 -0.43 2.92
C SER A 110 -4.98 0.76 2.35
N GLN A 111 -5.24 0.76 1.04
CA GLN A 111 -6.18 1.70 0.43
C GLN A 111 -7.63 1.30 0.66
N PHE A 112 -7.89 -0.02 0.88
CA PHE A 112 -9.21 -0.58 1.05
C PHE A 112 -9.57 -0.66 2.53
N THR A 113 -10.49 0.21 2.96
CA THR A 113 -10.93 0.27 4.37
C THR A 113 -11.74 -0.95 4.76
N ASP A 114 -12.47 -1.57 3.84
CA ASP A 114 -13.19 -2.81 4.05
C ASP A 114 -12.23 -3.99 4.30
N PHE A 115 -11.13 -4.09 3.55
CA PHE A 115 -10.08 -5.06 3.85
C PHE A 115 -9.40 -4.77 5.19
N LEU A 116 -9.13 -3.50 5.47
CA LEU A 116 -8.52 -3.09 6.73
C LEU A 116 -9.41 -3.45 7.94
N SER A 117 -10.75 -3.41 7.81
CA SER A 117 -11.69 -3.86 8.83
C SER A 117 -11.65 -5.38 9.04
N ILE A 118 -11.42 -6.17 7.98
CA ILE A 118 -11.23 -7.62 8.09
C ILE A 118 -9.91 -7.91 8.83
N VAL A 119 -8.85 -7.19 8.49
CA VAL A 119 -7.56 -7.29 9.20
C VAL A 119 -7.72 -6.92 10.68
N GLU A 120 -8.45 -5.84 10.99
CA GLU A 120 -8.74 -5.42 12.36
C GLU A 120 -9.43 -6.51 13.17
N GLU A 121 -10.48 -7.13 12.60
CA GLU A 121 -11.20 -8.22 13.25
C GLU A 121 -10.28 -9.42 13.52
N ARG A 122 -9.45 -9.81 12.55
CA ARG A 122 -8.51 -10.93 12.70
C ARG A 122 -7.43 -10.64 13.74
N VAL A 123 -6.87 -9.43 13.73
CA VAL A 123 -5.89 -8.95 14.72
C VAL A 123 -6.48 -9.01 16.14
N ARG A 124 -7.74 -8.60 16.30
CA ARG A 124 -8.45 -8.68 17.59
C ARG A 124 -8.67 -10.10 18.06
N GLN A 125 -9.06 -11.01 17.16
CA GLN A 125 -9.25 -12.42 17.47
C GLN A 125 -7.95 -13.11 17.95
N GLU A 126 -6.80 -12.69 17.41
CA GLU A 126 -5.49 -13.18 17.81
C GLU A 126 -4.89 -12.48 19.05
N GLY A 127 -5.63 -11.55 19.66
CA GLY A 127 -5.20 -10.85 20.88
C GLY A 127 -4.02 -9.89 20.67
N LEU A 128 -3.81 -9.43 19.43
CA LEU A 128 -2.85 -8.38 19.12
C LEU A 128 -3.43 -7.02 19.50
N THR A 129 -2.62 -6.18 20.16
CA THR A 129 -3.03 -4.82 20.50
C THR A 129 -2.76 -3.87 19.36
N TYR A 130 -3.68 -2.94 19.09
CA TYR A 130 -3.55 -2.07 17.94
C TYR A 130 -4.16 -0.68 18.15
N GLN A 131 -3.73 0.27 17.31
CA GLN A 131 -4.41 1.52 17.02
C GLN A 131 -4.97 1.46 15.60
N TYR A 132 -6.08 2.15 15.35
CA TYR A 132 -6.71 2.20 14.02
C TYR A 132 -6.93 3.64 13.57
N LEU A 133 -6.71 3.95 12.28
CA LEU A 133 -6.91 5.28 11.74
C LEU A 133 -7.32 5.23 10.27
N ASP A 134 -8.44 5.83 9.95
CA ASP A 134 -8.91 6.02 8.58
C ASP A 134 -9.36 7.47 8.30
N GLY A 135 -9.96 7.69 7.13
CA GLY A 135 -10.44 9.01 6.71
C GLY A 135 -11.61 9.56 7.54
N THR A 136 -12.32 8.71 8.29
CA THR A 136 -13.46 9.10 9.13
C THR A 136 -13.06 9.46 10.56
N THR A 137 -11.82 9.14 10.96
CA THR A 137 -11.31 9.38 12.31
C THR A 137 -11.22 10.88 12.61
N PRO A 138 -11.92 11.40 13.65
CA PRO A 138 -11.87 12.80 14.01
C PRO A 138 -10.45 13.27 14.37
N PRO A 139 -10.10 14.56 14.15
CA PRO A 139 -8.75 15.07 14.37
C PRO A 139 -8.22 14.84 15.81
N GLN A 140 -9.01 15.10 16.83
CA GLN A 140 -8.63 14.88 18.24
C GLN A 140 -8.35 13.41 18.55
N GLU A 141 -9.17 12.51 18.02
CA GLU A 141 -8.99 11.07 18.19
C GLU A 141 -7.74 10.58 17.43
N ARG A 142 -7.45 11.16 16.27
CA ARG A 142 -6.22 10.91 15.53
C ARG A 142 -4.98 11.24 16.34
N GLU A 143 -4.94 12.43 16.93
CA GLU A 143 -3.83 12.87 17.79
C GLU A 143 -3.66 11.96 19.01
N ARG A 144 -4.77 11.59 19.66
CA ARG A 144 -4.77 10.66 20.79
C ARG A 144 -4.18 9.31 20.45
N ARG A 145 -4.62 8.70 19.34
CA ARG A 145 -4.13 7.38 18.89
C ARG A 145 -2.66 7.41 18.49
N VAL A 146 -2.23 8.45 17.80
CA VAL A 146 -0.81 8.65 17.45
C VAL A 146 0.03 8.78 18.71
N ALA A 147 -0.37 9.62 19.66
CA ALA A 147 0.35 9.78 20.92
C ALA A 147 0.38 8.48 21.75
N ALA A 148 -0.72 7.72 21.80
CA ALA A 148 -0.80 6.42 22.46
C ALA A 148 0.21 5.43 21.85
N PHE A 149 0.21 5.29 20.53
CA PHE A 149 1.16 4.43 19.84
C PHE A 149 2.63 4.83 20.08
N GLN A 150 2.93 6.14 20.05
CA GLN A 150 4.28 6.64 20.31
C GLN A 150 4.75 6.37 21.76
N ARG A 151 3.83 6.33 22.76
CA ARG A 151 4.15 5.94 24.14
C ARG A 151 4.28 4.45 24.35
N GLY A 152 3.97 3.63 23.36
CA GLY A 152 4.07 2.21 23.49
C GLY A 152 2.76 1.44 23.58
N GLU A 153 1.63 2.09 23.41
CA GLU A 153 0.31 1.47 23.47
C GLU A 153 -0.10 0.91 22.10
N GLY A 154 0.00 -0.40 21.93
CA GLY A 154 -0.32 -1.13 20.73
C GLY A 154 0.91 -1.74 20.01
N ASP A 155 0.77 -2.98 19.58
CA ASP A 155 1.74 -3.69 18.76
C ASP A 155 1.70 -3.18 17.31
N LEU A 156 0.49 -2.83 16.84
CA LEU A 156 0.18 -2.47 15.48
C LEU A 156 -0.47 -1.09 15.37
N PHE A 157 -0.26 -0.43 14.23
CA PHE A 157 -1.07 0.71 13.81
C PHE A 157 -1.66 0.43 12.43
N LEU A 158 -2.96 0.16 12.37
CA LEU A 158 -3.70 -0.09 11.14
C LEU A 158 -4.16 1.24 10.55
N MET A 159 -3.80 1.54 9.30
CA MET A 159 -4.10 2.85 8.71
C MET A 159 -4.55 2.74 7.25
N SER A 160 -5.54 3.56 6.89
CA SER A 160 -5.79 3.78 5.47
C SER A 160 -4.69 4.66 4.86
N LEU A 161 -4.27 4.35 3.62
CA LEU A 161 -3.24 5.13 2.91
C LEU A 161 -3.58 6.62 2.80
N LYS A 162 -4.87 6.95 2.61
CA LYS A 162 -5.33 8.34 2.56
C LYS A 162 -5.18 9.06 3.91
N ALA A 163 -5.50 8.38 5.02
CA ALA A 163 -5.38 8.95 6.35
C ALA A 163 -3.91 9.14 6.77
N GLY A 164 -3.02 8.27 6.31
CA GLY A 164 -1.58 8.39 6.51
C GLY A 164 -0.97 9.64 5.86
N GLY A 165 -1.62 10.30 4.89
CA GLY A 165 -1.12 11.46 4.16
C GLY A 165 -0.87 12.75 4.96
N THR A 166 -1.32 12.86 6.20
CA THR A 166 -1.34 14.10 6.99
C THR A 166 -0.16 14.28 7.96
N GLY A 167 1.08 14.13 7.51
CA GLY A 167 2.27 14.56 8.29
C GLY A 167 2.51 13.87 9.64
N ILE A 168 1.84 12.77 9.93
CA ILE A 168 1.93 12.02 11.19
C ILE A 168 3.34 11.45 11.38
N ASN A 169 3.88 11.53 12.60
CA ASN A 169 5.16 10.92 12.98
C ASN A 169 4.90 9.63 13.77
N LEU A 170 5.44 8.48 13.32
CA LEU A 170 5.23 7.16 13.93
C LEU A 170 6.57 6.40 14.05
N THR A 171 7.60 7.08 14.53
CA THR A 171 8.95 6.53 14.73
C THR A 171 9.03 5.44 15.81
N ALA A 172 7.97 5.20 16.57
CA ALA A 172 7.86 4.05 17.45
C ALA A 172 7.79 2.72 16.70
N ALA A 173 7.40 2.72 15.41
CA ALA A 173 7.45 1.55 14.55
C ALA A 173 8.75 1.50 13.76
N ASN A 174 9.26 0.30 13.55
CA ASN A 174 10.40 0.02 12.70
C ASN A 174 10.07 -0.96 11.55
N TYR A 175 8.82 -1.40 11.47
CA TYR A 175 8.29 -2.18 10.36
C TYR A 175 7.07 -1.50 9.74
N VAL A 176 6.98 -1.56 8.42
CA VAL A 176 5.87 -1.05 7.63
C VAL A 176 5.39 -2.15 6.70
N VAL A 177 4.10 -2.43 6.67
CA VAL A 177 3.48 -3.42 5.78
C VAL A 177 2.48 -2.70 4.89
N LEU A 178 2.71 -2.77 3.58
CA LEU A 178 1.81 -2.29 2.54
C LEU A 178 1.03 -3.50 2.02
N LEU A 179 -0.28 -3.54 2.25
CA LEU A 179 -1.13 -4.69 1.93
C LEU A 179 -1.55 -4.75 0.46
N ASP A 180 -1.50 -3.60 -0.21
CA ASP A 180 -1.89 -3.46 -1.60
C ASP A 180 -1.07 -2.36 -2.29
N PRO A 181 -0.60 -2.55 -3.53
CA PRO A 181 0.21 -1.56 -4.23
C PRO A 181 -0.66 -0.36 -4.65
N TRP A 182 -0.14 0.86 -4.49
CA TRP A 182 -0.82 2.06 -4.95
C TRP A 182 -0.36 2.46 -6.35
N TRP A 183 -1.24 3.08 -7.15
CA TRP A 183 -0.91 3.55 -8.51
C TRP A 183 0.27 4.53 -8.57
N ASN A 184 0.48 5.29 -7.50
CA ASN A 184 1.57 6.25 -7.38
C ASN A 184 2.53 5.80 -6.28
N PRO A 185 3.74 5.32 -6.62
CA PRO A 185 4.72 4.85 -5.64
C PRO A 185 5.12 5.91 -4.60
N ALA A 186 5.01 7.20 -4.94
CA ALA A 186 5.30 8.28 -3.99
C ALA A 186 4.36 8.28 -2.77
N VAL A 187 3.15 7.75 -2.88
CA VAL A 187 2.21 7.61 -1.75
C VAL A 187 2.66 6.49 -0.81
N GLU A 188 3.21 5.38 -1.35
CA GLU A 188 3.81 4.31 -0.55
C GLU A 188 5.08 4.79 0.16
N ASP A 189 5.94 5.51 -0.56
CA ASP A 189 7.13 6.14 0.03
C ASP A 189 6.72 7.09 1.17
N GLN A 190 5.66 7.87 0.98
CA GLN A 190 5.11 8.74 2.01
C GLN A 190 4.59 7.97 3.24
N ALA A 191 3.96 6.82 3.04
CA ALA A 191 3.50 5.94 4.13
C ALA A 191 4.70 5.38 4.90
N ALA A 192 5.72 4.85 4.22
CA ALA A 192 6.95 4.35 4.82
C ALA A 192 7.70 5.46 5.59
N ASP A 193 7.68 6.68 5.08
CA ASP A 193 8.30 7.87 5.69
C ASP A 193 7.66 8.30 7.01
N ARG A 194 6.55 7.68 7.44
CA ARG A 194 6.00 7.86 8.80
C ARG A 194 6.86 7.18 9.86
N ALA A 195 7.41 6.03 9.54
CA ALA A 195 8.37 5.31 10.39
C ALA A 195 9.81 5.78 10.14
N HIS A 196 10.20 5.97 8.87
CA HIS A 196 11.54 6.37 8.45
C HIS A 196 11.71 7.88 8.41
N ARG A 197 11.83 8.49 9.59
CA ARG A 197 11.90 9.93 9.76
C ARG A 197 12.88 10.32 10.88
N ILE A 198 13.24 11.60 10.97
CA ILE A 198 14.05 12.16 12.07
C ILE A 198 13.45 11.73 13.41
N GLY A 199 14.29 11.13 14.25
CA GLY A 199 13.91 10.52 15.53
C GLY A 199 13.78 8.99 15.49
N GLN A 200 13.85 8.37 14.30
CA GLN A 200 13.97 6.92 14.18
C GLN A 200 15.40 6.48 14.58
N ARG A 201 15.48 5.46 15.43
CA ARG A 201 16.75 4.92 15.95
C ARG A 201 17.09 3.52 15.42
N ASN A 202 16.10 2.85 14.85
CA ASN A 202 16.23 1.48 14.36
C ASN A 202 16.15 1.45 12.83
N PRO A 203 16.82 0.49 12.16
CA PRO A 203 16.57 0.23 10.74
C PRO A 203 15.08 0.01 10.48
N VAL A 204 14.60 0.51 9.34
CA VAL A 204 13.19 0.39 8.97
C VAL A 204 13.06 -0.61 7.84
N THR A 205 12.22 -1.63 8.03
CA THR A 205 11.89 -2.60 6.98
C THR A 205 10.48 -2.36 6.46
N VAL A 206 10.35 -2.26 5.15
CA VAL A 206 9.06 -2.08 4.44
C VAL A 206 8.74 -3.35 3.68
N TYR A 207 7.68 -4.03 4.07
CA TYR A 207 7.13 -5.17 3.36
C TYR A 207 6.01 -4.73 2.42
N ARG A 208 6.02 -5.23 1.19
CA ARG A 208 4.90 -5.18 0.25
C ARG A 208 4.34 -6.57 0.06
N LEU A 209 3.09 -6.80 0.46
CA LEU A 209 2.38 -8.06 0.22
C LEU A 209 1.68 -7.98 -1.13
N ILE A 210 2.05 -8.85 -2.05
CA ILE A 210 1.57 -8.86 -3.43
C ILE A 210 1.01 -10.24 -3.76
N ALA A 211 -0.19 -10.30 -4.31
CA ALA A 211 -0.73 -11.53 -4.86
C ALA A 211 0.04 -11.88 -6.15
N ALA A 212 0.66 -13.06 -6.17
CA ALA A 212 1.49 -13.53 -7.26
C ALA A 212 0.69 -13.77 -8.55
N ASP A 213 1.28 -13.48 -9.70
CA ASP A 213 0.69 -13.65 -11.02
C ASP A 213 -0.68 -12.95 -11.17
N THR A 214 -0.80 -11.73 -10.66
CA THR A 214 -2.03 -10.94 -10.68
C THR A 214 -1.78 -9.50 -11.12
N VAL A 215 -2.89 -8.74 -11.22
CA VAL A 215 -2.85 -7.30 -11.49
C VAL A 215 -1.95 -6.52 -10.51
N GLU A 216 -1.70 -7.04 -9.30
CA GLU A 216 -0.83 -6.35 -8.34
C GLU A 216 0.64 -6.39 -8.76
N GLU A 217 1.13 -7.49 -9.33
CA GLU A 217 2.48 -7.54 -9.90
C GLU A 217 2.63 -6.58 -11.08
N ARG A 218 1.63 -6.52 -11.96
CA ARG A 218 1.61 -5.56 -13.08
C ARG A 218 1.66 -4.10 -12.61
N VAL A 219 0.98 -3.79 -11.50
CA VAL A 219 1.08 -2.45 -10.88
C VAL A 219 2.49 -2.17 -10.38
N LEU A 220 3.20 -3.15 -9.81
CA LEU A 220 4.60 -2.99 -9.39
C LEU A 220 5.55 -2.82 -10.58
N GLU A 221 5.32 -3.50 -11.68
CA GLU A 221 6.08 -3.31 -12.93
C GLU A 221 5.94 -1.87 -13.42
N LEU A 222 4.71 -1.33 -13.45
CA LEU A 222 4.48 0.09 -13.75
C LEU A 222 5.19 1.04 -12.78
N HIS A 223 5.36 0.66 -11.50
CA HIS A 223 6.13 1.47 -10.54
C HIS A 223 7.61 1.55 -10.94
N ARG A 224 8.19 0.43 -11.40
CA ARG A 224 9.59 0.39 -11.85
C ARG A 224 9.78 1.27 -13.07
N GLU A 225 8.93 1.11 -14.08
CA GLU A 225 8.95 1.96 -15.29
C GLU A 225 8.80 3.45 -14.95
N LYS A 226 7.88 3.81 -14.05
CA LYS A 226 7.70 5.20 -13.62
C LYS A 226 8.88 5.75 -12.82
N LYS A 227 9.53 4.94 -11.99
CA LYS A 227 10.75 5.35 -11.27
C LYS A 227 11.90 5.59 -12.22
N GLU A 228 12.05 4.78 -13.27
CA GLU A 228 13.04 4.96 -14.34
C GLU A 228 12.74 6.21 -15.15
N LEU A 229 11.51 6.37 -15.65
CA LEU A 229 11.06 7.58 -16.36
C LEU A 229 11.19 8.85 -15.51
N ALA A 230 10.93 8.81 -14.19
CA ALA A 230 11.08 9.97 -13.33
C ALA A 230 12.55 10.33 -13.10
N ARG A 231 13.50 9.40 -13.21
CA ARG A 231 14.93 9.69 -13.29
C ARG A 231 15.28 10.37 -14.62
N ASP A 232 14.71 9.88 -15.74
CA ASP A 232 14.93 10.45 -17.08
C ASP A 232 14.24 11.80 -17.27
N VAL A 233 13.10 12.05 -16.59
CA VAL A 233 12.36 13.34 -16.62
C VAL A 233 13.03 14.44 -15.79
N LEU A 234 13.83 14.10 -14.80
CA LEU A 234 14.72 15.06 -14.17
C LEU A 234 15.75 15.63 -15.18
N ASP A 235 15.92 14.93 -16.30
CA ASP A 235 16.71 15.38 -17.48
C ASP A 235 15.86 16.08 -18.57
N GLY A 236 14.57 16.31 -18.36
CA GLY A 236 13.80 17.29 -19.16
C GLY A 236 12.69 16.78 -20.07
N THR A 237 12.25 15.51 -20.02
CA THR A 237 11.21 15.01 -20.94
C THR A 237 10.17 14.11 -20.25
N GLY A 238 8.90 14.49 -20.31
CA GLY A 238 7.78 13.58 -20.35
C GLY A 238 6.80 13.55 -19.16
N SER A 239 5.56 13.90 -19.43
CA SER A 239 4.37 13.59 -18.62
C SER A 239 3.75 12.31 -19.17
N SER A 240 3.86 11.18 -18.45
CA SER A 240 3.15 9.96 -18.85
C SER A 240 1.85 9.83 -18.04
N ALA A 241 0.74 10.29 -18.63
CA ALA A 241 -0.59 9.91 -18.17
C ALA A 241 -0.81 8.42 -18.47
N LEU A 242 -1.42 7.66 -17.53
CA LEU A 242 -1.86 6.28 -17.79
C LEU A 242 -2.92 6.32 -18.91
N THR A 243 -2.56 5.85 -20.09
CA THR A 243 -3.49 5.74 -21.23
C THR A 243 -4.40 4.51 -21.04
N PRO A 244 -5.58 4.46 -21.71
CA PRO A 244 -6.42 3.27 -21.71
C PRO A 244 -5.65 2.00 -22.10
N GLU A 245 -4.76 2.07 -23.08
CA GLU A 245 -3.93 0.97 -23.58
C GLU A 245 -2.96 0.48 -22.49
N ALA A 246 -2.33 1.41 -21.77
CA ALA A 246 -1.43 1.07 -20.66
C ALA A 246 -2.19 0.43 -19.48
N LEU A 247 -3.43 0.86 -19.23
CA LEU A 247 -4.28 0.25 -18.22
C LEU A 247 -4.78 -1.14 -18.64
N MET A 248 -5.05 -1.37 -19.93
CA MET A 248 -5.47 -2.67 -20.45
C MET A 248 -4.39 -3.74 -20.32
N LYS A 249 -3.12 -3.38 -20.44
CA LYS A 249 -1.99 -4.31 -20.23
C LYS A 249 -1.93 -4.90 -18.81
N LEU A 250 -2.59 -4.27 -17.84
CA LEU A 250 -2.63 -4.78 -16.48
C LEU A 250 -3.50 -6.03 -16.32
N PHE A 251 -4.36 -6.34 -17.32
CA PHE A 251 -5.18 -7.55 -17.34
C PHE A 251 -4.46 -8.74 -18.01
N GLU A 252 -3.32 -8.52 -18.66
CA GLU A 252 -2.50 -9.55 -19.30
C GLU A 252 -1.60 -10.25 -18.27
#